data_47df853c328cbfe77b619f99968292f9
#
_entry.id   47df853c328cbfe77b619f99968292f9
#
_cell.length_a   1.000
_cell.length_b   1.000
_cell.length_c   1.000
_cell.angle_alpha   90.00
_cell.angle_beta   90.00
_cell.angle_gamma   90.00
#
_symmetry.space_group_name_H-M   'P 1'
#
loop_
_entity.id
_entity.type
_entity.pdbx_description
1 polymer ?
#
loop_
_entity_poly.entity_id
_entity_poly.type
_entity_poly.pdbx_seq_one_letter_code
_entity_poly.pdbx_strand_id
1 'polypeptide(L)'
;AQIGNLGKVKLSANWMAAAGHPGEDANLFDTVKAISSELCRELGISIPVGKDSLSMRTNWQEDGKDYQVVAPVSLIVSAFSPVEDIRNHLTPELKRINERSKLLLVDLGQSSERLGGSVLAQTYNLSDGIAPDIDHPSKLKIFFDGIQALIKEKLILAYHDRSDGGLLATIAEMMFAGHLGASLNISGSAEKTLRYLFNEELGAVIQVAESQLSKVQDLMDTNEMHW
;
A
#
# COMPACT_ATOMS: atom_id res chain seq x y z
N ALA A 1 -8.38 0.16 -11.47
CA ALA A 1 -9.36 0.70 -12.43
C ALA A 1 -8.77 1.86 -13.22
N GLN A 2 -9.31 2.13 -14.40
CA GLN A 2 -8.91 3.29 -15.21
C GLN A 2 -9.63 4.54 -14.71
N ILE A 3 -8.89 5.43 -14.05
CA ILE A 3 -9.42 6.70 -13.51
C ILE A 3 -8.75 7.95 -14.12
N GLY A 4 -7.72 7.75 -14.93
CA GLY A 4 -7.09 8.72 -15.81
C GLY A 4 -6.24 9.79 -15.15
N ASN A 5 -6.63 10.35 -13.99
CA ASN A 5 -5.90 11.45 -13.34
C ASN A 5 -6.01 11.37 -11.81
N LEU A 6 -4.87 11.45 -11.13
CA LEU A 6 -4.80 11.40 -9.67
C LEU A 6 -5.63 12.50 -9.00
N GLY A 7 -5.70 13.70 -9.56
CA GLY A 7 -6.51 14.81 -9.03
C GLY A 7 -8.03 14.55 -8.99
N LYS A 8 -8.54 13.51 -9.69
CA LYS A 8 -9.93 13.06 -9.59
C LYS A 8 -10.19 12.28 -8.30
N VAL A 9 -9.14 11.78 -7.64
CA VAL A 9 -9.27 11.05 -6.38
C VAL A 9 -9.66 12.00 -5.27
N LYS A 10 -10.71 11.64 -4.52
CA LYS A 10 -11.16 12.33 -3.32
C LYS A 10 -11.07 11.37 -2.15
N LEU A 11 -10.61 11.86 -1.02
CA LEU A 11 -10.41 11.06 0.18
C LEU A 11 -11.50 11.38 1.20
N SER A 12 -11.93 10.37 1.93
CA SER A 12 -12.62 10.52 3.20
C SER A 12 -11.70 10.00 4.30
N ALA A 13 -11.43 10.80 5.30
CA ALA A 13 -10.47 10.46 6.34
C ALA A 13 -11.16 10.40 7.72
N ASN A 14 -10.81 9.40 8.52
CA ASN A 14 -11.22 9.27 9.92
C ASN A 14 -9.98 9.18 10.79
N TRP A 15 -9.70 10.25 11.54
CA TRP A 15 -8.66 10.26 12.57
C TRP A 15 -9.22 9.76 13.90
N MET A 16 -8.49 8.88 14.54
CA MET A 16 -8.87 8.31 15.83
C MET A 16 -7.73 8.54 16.82
N ALA A 17 -8.05 9.14 17.96
CA ALA A 17 -7.08 9.47 19.01
C ALA A 17 -7.71 9.45 20.40
N ALA A 18 -6.90 9.20 21.42
CA ALA A 18 -7.29 9.37 22.81
C ALA A 18 -6.97 10.80 23.26
N ALA A 19 -7.73 11.80 22.80
CA ALA A 19 -7.47 13.21 23.09
C ALA A 19 -7.35 13.48 24.62
N GLY A 20 -6.38 14.31 24.97
CA GLY A 20 -6.03 14.61 26.34
C GLY A 20 -5.21 13.52 27.06
N HIS A 21 -4.90 12.40 26.41
CA HIS A 21 -3.90 11.47 26.94
C HIS A 21 -2.49 11.97 26.57
N PRO A 22 -1.49 11.84 27.47
CA PRO A 22 -0.15 12.37 27.19
C PRO A 22 0.44 11.92 25.87
N GLY A 23 0.78 12.88 25.00
CA GLY A 23 1.36 12.65 23.68
C GLY A 23 0.35 12.53 22.54
N GLU A 24 -0.88 12.10 22.79
CA GLU A 24 -1.85 11.79 21.71
C GLU A 24 -2.33 13.03 20.95
N ASP A 25 -2.44 14.18 21.60
CA ASP A 25 -2.83 15.44 20.93
C ASP A 25 -1.73 15.91 19.96
N ALA A 26 -0.46 15.76 20.33
CA ALA A 26 0.67 16.07 19.47
C ALA A 26 0.73 15.08 18.29
N ASN A 27 0.59 13.80 18.54
CA ASN A 27 0.56 12.76 17.50
C ASN A 27 -0.57 13.01 16.49
N LEU A 28 -1.76 13.39 16.98
CA LEU A 28 -2.90 13.74 16.12
C LEU A 28 -2.58 14.94 15.23
N PHE A 29 -2.02 16.01 15.81
CA PHE A 29 -1.63 17.21 15.07
C PHE A 29 -0.61 16.88 13.97
N ASP A 30 0.44 16.12 14.30
CA ASP A 30 1.48 15.75 13.36
C ASP A 30 0.94 14.86 12.24
N THR A 31 0.05 13.92 12.55
CA THR A 31 -0.61 13.08 11.54
C THR A 31 -1.47 13.90 10.58
N VAL A 32 -2.29 14.81 11.10
CA VAL A 32 -3.13 15.70 10.27
C VAL A 32 -2.25 16.59 9.39
N LYS A 33 -1.17 17.14 9.93
CA LYS A 33 -0.22 17.97 9.20
C LYS A 33 0.44 17.19 8.05
N ALA A 34 1.00 16.01 8.34
CA ALA A 34 1.68 15.18 7.37
C ALA A 34 0.75 14.79 6.19
N ILE A 35 -0.46 14.39 6.49
CA ILE A 35 -1.41 13.94 5.45
C ILE A 35 -2.06 15.12 4.72
N SER A 36 -2.62 16.09 5.45
CA SER A 36 -3.46 17.13 4.82
C SER A 36 -2.64 18.27 4.26
N SER A 37 -1.64 18.75 5.02
CA SER A 37 -0.86 19.95 4.67
C SER A 37 0.34 19.65 3.78
N GLU A 38 0.88 18.45 3.85
CA GLU A 38 2.07 18.02 3.10
C GLU A 38 1.69 17.08 1.96
N LEU A 39 1.36 15.81 2.24
CA LEU A 39 1.14 14.78 1.24
C LEU A 39 0.01 15.14 0.24
N CYS A 40 -1.17 15.49 0.72
CA CYS A 40 -2.31 15.78 -0.17
C CYS A 40 -2.05 16.97 -1.10
N ARG A 41 -1.33 17.98 -0.61
CA ARG A 41 -0.96 19.15 -1.43
C ARG A 41 0.05 18.78 -2.51
N GLU A 42 1.06 17.98 -2.19
CA GLU A 42 2.07 17.54 -3.14
C GLU A 42 1.47 16.63 -4.22
N LEU A 43 0.56 15.75 -3.85
CA LEU A 43 -0.12 14.85 -4.78
C LEU A 43 -1.26 15.53 -5.58
N GLY A 44 -1.69 16.73 -5.18
CA GLY A 44 -2.83 17.42 -5.82
C GLY A 44 -4.18 16.74 -5.56
N ILE A 45 -4.31 16.02 -4.45
CA ILE A 45 -5.55 15.36 -4.01
C ILE A 45 -6.15 16.11 -2.81
N SER A 46 -7.39 15.78 -2.44
CA SER A 46 -8.07 16.49 -1.35
C SER A 46 -8.90 15.55 -0.48
N ILE A 47 -9.11 15.98 0.77
CA ILE A 47 -9.97 15.34 1.77
C ILE A 47 -11.21 16.22 1.97
N PRO A 48 -12.23 16.16 1.08
CA PRO A 48 -13.44 16.97 1.22
C PRO A 48 -14.33 16.52 2.38
N VAL A 49 -14.18 15.29 2.84
CA VAL A 49 -14.96 14.72 3.95
C VAL A 49 -13.99 14.09 4.95
N GLY A 50 -14.16 14.47 6.21
CA GLY A 50 -13.39 13.89 7.31
C GLY A 50 -14.20 13.91 8.59
N LYS A 51 -13.82 13.07 9.51
CA LYS A 51 -14.30 13.07 10.90
C LYS A 51 -13.19 12.61 11.83
N ASP A 52 -13.36 12.87 13.09
CA ASP A 52 -12.49 12.42 14.16
C ASP A 52 -13.27 11.61 15.22
N SER A 53 -12.55 10.73 15.90
CA SER A 53 -13.01 9.97 17.06
C SER A 53 -11.98 10.18 18.17
N LEU A 54 -12.31 11.05 19.13
CA LEU A 54 -11.32 11.55 20.07
C LEU A 54 -11.33 10.85 21.44
N SER A 55 -12.18 9.85 21.62
CA SER A 55 -12.32 9.11 22.87
C SER A 55 -11.79 7.68 22.77
N MET A 56 -10.64 7.48 22.13
CA MET A 56 -10.08 6.16 21.83
C MET A 56 -9.38 5.55 23.05
N ARG A 57 -10.12 5.46 24.16
CA ARG A 57 -9.68 4.80 25.40
C ARG A 57 -10.84 4.09 26.08
N THR A 58 -10.54 2.99 26.75
CA THR A 58 -11.49 2.24 27.56
C THR A 58 -10.99 2.21 28.98
N ASN A 59 -11.87 2.54 29.92
CA ASN A 59 -11.60 2.43 31.37
C ASN A 59 -12.58 1.43 31.96
N TRP A 60 -12.12 0.56 32.85
CA TRP A 60 -12.98 -0.35 33.60
C TRP A 60 -12.41 -0.64 34.99
N GLN A 61 -13.23 -1.22 35.86
CA GLN A 61 -12.82 -1.70 37.15
C GLN A 61 -13.02 -3.21 37.22
N GLU A 62 -12.06 -3.89 37.81
CA GLU A 62 -12.11 -5.33 38.09
C GLU A 62 -11.39 -5.59 39.42
N ASP A 63 -12.04 -6.32 40.31
CA ASP A 63 -11.53 -6.62 41.65
C ASP A 63 -11.07 -5.38 42.46
N GLY A 64 -11.78 -4.26 42.32
CA GLY A 64 -11.47 -2.98 42.98
C GLY A 64 -10.25 -2.25 42.44
N LYS A 65 -9.74 -2.65 41.28
CA LYS A 65 -8.64 -1.98 40.58
C LYS A 65 -9.14 -1.31 39.31
N ASP A 66 -8.58 -0.15 39.01
CA ASP A 66 -8.84 0.57 37.76
C ASP A 66 -7.89 0.09 36.67
N TYR A 67 -8.47 -0.16 35.52
CA TYR A 67 -7.76 -0.53 34.31
C TYR A 67 -8.06 0.47 33.21
N GLN A 68 -7.08 0.69 32.32
CA GLN A 68 -7.22 1.53 31.15
C GLN A 68 -6.48 0.92 29.96
N VAL A 69 -7.11 0.96 28.79
CA VAL A 69 -6.45 0.74 27.50
C VAL A 69 -6.62 1.99 26.65
N VAL A 70 -5.53 2.45 26.09
CA VAL A 70 -5.46 3.62 25.21
C VAL A 70 -5.04 3.13 23.83
N ALA A 71 -5.86 3.41 22.80
CA ALA A 71 -5.47 3.14 21.42
C ALA A 71 -4.56 4.28 20.92
N PRO A 72 -3.47 3.95 20.23
CA PRO A 72 -2.62 4.96 19.61
C PRO A 72 -3.37 5.71 18.51
N VAL A 73 -2.87 6.88 18.11
CA VAL A 73 -3.40 7.60 16.93
C VAL A 73 -3.44 6.66 15.74
N SER A 74 -4.59 6.63 15.08
CA SER A 74 -4.83 5.84 13.89
C SER A 74 -5.56 6.67 12.84
N LEU A 75 -5.32 6.37 11.56
CA LEU A 75 -5.96 7.02 10.44
C LEU A 75 -6.51 5.98 9.47
N ILE A 76 -7.81 6.09 9.17
CA ILE A 76 -8.45 5.30 8.13
C ILE A 76 -8.82 6.23 6.99
N VAL A 77 -8.37 5.91 5.78
CA VAL A 77 -8.64 6.68 4.56
C VAL A 77 -9.39 5.82 3.57
N SER A 78 -10.49 6.35 3.04
CA SER A 78 -11.19 5.79 1.89
C SER A 78 -10.98 6.71 0.69
N ALA A 79 -10.57 6.14 -0.44
CA ALA A 79 -10.34 6.87 -1.68
C ALA A 79 -11.48 6.61 -2.67
N PHE A 80 -11.97 7.66 -3.31
CA PHE A 80 -13.04 7.61 -4.29
C PHE A 80 -12.61 8.30 -5.58
N SER A 81 -12.95 7.70 -6.71
CA SER A 81 -12.77 8.32 -8.02
C SER A 81 -13.80 7.80 -9.02
N PRO A 82 -14.26 8.63 -9.96
CA PRO A 82 -15.02 8.14 -11.12
C PRO A 82 -14.15 7.18 -11.93
N VAL A 83 -14.71 6.06 -12.34
CA VAL A 83 -14.10 5.10 -13.27
C VAL A 83 -14.52 5.44 -14.69
N GLU A 84 -13.55 5.62 -15.59
CA GLU A 84 -13.84 6.02 -16.99
C GLU A 84 -14.49 4.89 -17.79
N ASP A 85 -13.97 3.67 -17.63
CA ASP A 85 -14.53 2.47 -18.25
C ASP A 85 -14.44 1.29 -17.27
N ILE A 86 -15.60 0.85 -16.78
CA ILE A 86 -15.71 -0.28 -15.84
C ILE A 86 -15.14 -1.60 -16.41
N ARG A 87 -15.05 -1.75 -17.72
CA ARG A 87 -14.47 -2.93 -18.37
C ARG A 87 -12.94 -2.98 -18.27
N ASN A 88 -12.31 -1.83 -18.02
CA ASN A 88 -10.87 -1.67 -17.88
C ASN A 88 -10.46 -1.65 -16.40
N HIS A 89 -10.92 -2.63 -15.62
CA HIS A 89 -10.46 -2.84 -14.25
C HIS A 89 -9.57 -4.07 -14.17
N LEU A 90 -8.63 -4.03 -13.25
CA LEU A 90 -7.76 -5.15 -12.91
C LEU A 90 -8.18 -5.72 -11.56
N THR A 91 -7.92 -6.99 -11.39
CA THR A 91 -8.13 -7.74 -10.16
C THR A 91 -6.84 -8.46 -9.77
N PRO A 92 -6.70 -8.93 -8.53
CA PRO A 92 -5.59 -9.78 -8.12
C PRO A 92 -5.55 -11.14 -8.82
N GLU A 93 -6.65 -11.58 -9.44
CA GLU A 93 -6.79 -12.88 -10.06
C GLU A 93 -5.78 -13.09 -11.19
N LEU A 94 -4.81 -14.00 -10.97
CA LEU A 94 -3.86 -14.39 -12.01
C LEU A 94 -4.58 -14.99 -13.21
N LYS A 95 -4.24 -14.52 -14.40
CA LYS A 95 -4.87 -14.98 -15.65
C LYS A 95 -4.07 -16.11 -16.27
N ARG A 96 -4.77 -17.17 -16.66
CA ARG A 96 -4.23 -18.24 -17.50
C ARG A 96 -4.27 -17.78 -18.93
N ILE A 97 -3.10 -17.72 -19.56
CA ILE A 97 -2.93 -17.35 -21.00
C ILE A 97 -2.19 -18.47 -21.73
N ASN A 98 -2.17 -18.42 -23.07
CA ASN A 98 -1.55 -19.44 -23.91
C ASN A 98 -0.02 -19.31 -24.04
N GLU A 99 0.59 -18.45 -23.24
CA GLU A 99 2.04 -18.25 -23.16
C GLU A 99 2.49 -18.12 -21.71
N ARG A 100 3.79 -17.97 -21.48
CA ARG A 100 4.32 -17.66 -20.16
C ARG A 100 3.97 -16.23 -19.74
N SER A 101 3.81 -16.03 -18.46
CA SER A 101 3.68 -14.69 -17.86
C SER A 101 4.71 -14.49 -16.75
N LYS A 102 5.02 -13.24 -16.47
CA LYS A 102 5.90 -12.82 -15.39
C LYS A 102 5.13 -12.02 -14.36
N LEU A 103 5.57 -12.14 -13.11
CA LEU A 103 5.17 -11.22 -12.05
C LEU A 103 6.30 -10.20 -11.89
N LEU A 104 5.94 -8.93 -11.95
CA LEU A 104 6.86 -7.82 -11.73
C LEU A 104 6.47 -7.12 -10.44
N LEU A 105 7.42 -6.88 -9.55
CA LEU A 105 7.24 -6.03 -8.38
C LEU A 105 7.61 -4.60 -8.77
N VAL A 106 6.64 -3.69 -8.66
CA VAL A 106 6.90 -2.24 -8.73
C VAL A 106 7.11 -1.76 -7.31
N ASP A 107 8.33 -1.38 -6.96
CA ASP A 107 8.74 -1.06 -5.59
C ASP A 107 8.93 0.44 -5.39
N LEU A 108 8.09 1.07 -4.54
CA LEU A 108 8.21 2.47 -4.16
C LEU A 108 9.12 2.67 -2.95
N GLY A 109 9.40 1.63 -2.18
CA GLY A 109 10.30 1.64 -1.03
C GLY A 109 11.77 1.71 -1.41
N GLN A 110 12.12 1.58 -2.70
CA GLN A 110 13.50 1.66 -3.21
C GLN A 110 14.48 0.75 -2.46
N SER A 111 14.04 -0.47 -2.19
CA SER A 111 14.81 -1.48 -1.45
C SER A 111 15.11 -1.11 0.01
N SER A 112 14.31 -0.25 0.64
CA SER A 112 14.45 0.07 2.08
C SER A 112 14.14 -1.13 2.96
N GLU A 113 13.21 -1.99 2.54
CA GLU A 113 12.85 -3.26 3.19
C GLU A 113 12.58 -3.10 4.71
N ARG A 114 11.88 -2.02 5.11
CA ARG A 114 11.54 -1.73 6.50
C ARG A 114 10.48 -2.70 7.01
N LEU A 115 10.64 -3.21 8.22
CA LEU A 115 9.75 -4.20 8.85
C LEU A 115 8.97 -3.67 10.06
N GLY A 116 9.22 -2.44 10.49
CA GLY A 116 8.53 -1.85 11.64
C GLY A 116 7.03 -1.80 11.44
N GLY A 117 6.26 -2.25 12.43
CA GLY A 117 4.80 -2.27 12.38
C GLY A 117 4.17 -3.33 11.47
N SER A 118 4.97 -4.08 10.69
CA SER A 118 4.46 -5.10 9.78
C SER A 118 3.73 -6.23 10.51
N VAL A 119 2.89 -6.98 9.81
CA VAL A 119 2.21 -8.17 10.34
C VAL A 119 3.24 -9.18 10.87
N LEU A 120 4.39 -9.32 10.19
CA LEU A 120 5.48 -10.16 10.70
C LEU A 120 5.96 -9.66 12.07
N ALA A 121 6.24 -8.37 12.21
CA ALA A 121 6.68 -7.79 13.48
C ALA A 121 5.64 -7.99 14.59
N GLN A 122 4.38 -7.75 14.29
CA GLN A 122 3.27 -7.97 15.23
C GLN A 122 3.16 -9.44 15.66
N THR A 123 3.30 -10.39 14.72
CA THR A 123 3.23 -11.83 15.00
C THR A 123 4.32 -12.28 15.99
N TYR A 124 5.48 -11.65 15.94
CA TYR A 124 6.60 -11.95 16.85
C TYR A 124 6.67 -10.97 18.04
N ASN A 125 5.66 -10.11 18.25
CA ASN A 125 5.63 -9.08 19.30
C ASN A 125 6.87 -8.17 19.30
N LEU A 126 7.36 -7.82 18.10
CA LEU A 126 8.45 -6.88 17.93
C LEU A 126 7.87 -5.45 17.90
N SER A 127 8.28 -4.62 18.84
CA SER A 127 7.82 -3.22 18.95
C SER A 127 8.78 -2.22 18.29
N ASP A 128 9.97 -2.66 17.95
CA ASP A 128 11.03 -1.81 17.41
C ASP A 128 11.12 -1.98 15.90
N GLY A 129 11.64 -0.96 15.27
CA GLY A 129 11.90 -0.95 13.84
C GLY A 129 11.28 0.26 13.16
N ILE A 130 11.82 0.58 12.00
CA ILE A 130 11.33 1.67 11.17
C ILE A 130 10.17 1.12 10.34
N ALA A 131 9.01 1.79 10.40
CA ALA A 131 7.88 1.47 9.55
C ALA A 131 8.11 1.97 8.11
N PRO A 132 7.48 1.33 7.10
CA PRO A 132 7.40 1.88 5.76
C PRO A 132 6.84 3.29 5.74
N ASP A 133 7.35 4.13 4.85
CA ASP A 133 6.91 5.51 4.69
C ASP A 133 6.98 5.92 3.22
N ILE A 134 6.27 7.01 2.88
CA ILE A 134 6.40 7.67 1.57
C ILE A 134 7.57 8.64 1.63
N ASP A 135 8.78 8.17 1.38
CA ASP A 135 9.99 9.02 1.40
C ASP A 135 9.94 10.10 0.30
N HIS A 136 9.26 9.82 -0.81
CA HIS A 136 9.14 10.71 -1.96
C HIS A 136 7.72 10.67 -2.55
N PRO A 137 6.80 11.55 -2.15
CA PRO A 137 5.43 11.59 -2.66
C PRO A 137 5.32 11.72 -4.18
N SER A 138 6.27 12.41 -4.83
CA SER A 138 6.35 12.49 -6.30
C SER A 138 6.41 11.12 -6.99
N LYS A 139 7.04 10.11 -6.36
CA LYS A 139 7.12 8.75 -6.88
C LYS A 139 5.78 8.03 -6.86
N LEU A 140 4.93 8.32 -5.88
CA LEU A 140 3.56 7.80 -5.88
C LEU A 140 2.76 8.33 -7.08
N LYS A 141 2.99 9.58 -7.48
CA LYS A 141 2.37 10.14 -8.68
C LYS A 141 2.90 9.47 -9.95
N ILE A 142 4.21 9.30 -10.05
CA ILE A 142 4.87 8.58 -11.15
C ILE A 142 4.32 7.16 -11.27
N PHE A 143 4.25 6.44 -10.16
CA PHE A 143 3.67 5.10 -10.09
C PHE A 143 2.22 5.10 -10.58
N PHE A 144 1.39 6.00 -10.06
CA PHE A 144 -0.01 6.11 -10.48
C PHE A 144 -0.12 6.34 -11.99
N ASP A 145 0.58 7.34 -12.53
CA ASP A 145 0.52 7.70 -13.94
C ASP A 145 1.00 6.54 -14.83
N GLY A 146 2.07 5.85 -14.44
CA GLY A 146 2.59 4.68 -15.13
C GLY A 146 1.62 3.49 -15.12
N ILE A 147 1.01 3.17 -13.97
CA ILE A 147 -0.02 2.12 -13.91
C ILE A 147 -1.23 2.48 -14.75
N GLN A 148 -1.68 3.75 -14.77
CA GLN A 148 -2.78 4.18 -15.63
C GLN A 148 -2.42 4.03 -17.12
N ALA A 149 -1.19 4.33 -17.51
CA ALA A 149 -0.70 4.13 -18.87
C ALA A 149 -0.69 2.64 -19.26
N LEU A 150 -0.17 1.75 -18.40
CA LEU A 150 -0.16 0.31 -18.62
C LEU A 150 -1.58 -0.28 -18.73
N ILE A 151 -2.54 0.19 -17.91
CA ILE A 151 -3.96 -0.19 -18.01
C ILE A 151 -4.56 0.25 -19.34
N LYS A 152 -4.32 1.48 -19.74
CA LYS A 152 -4.82 2.06 -21.00
C LYS A 152 -4.34 1.26 -22.23
N GLU A 153 -3.07 0.86 -22.22
CA GLU A 153 -2.44 0.05 -23.26
C GLU A 153 -2.78 -1.46 -23.14
N LYS A 154 -3.54 -1.87 -22.11
CA LYS A 154 -3.93 -3.27 -21.82
C LYS A 154 -2.73 -4.22 -21.70
N LEU A 155 -1.67 -3.75 -21.07
CA LEU A 155 -0.43 -4.50 -20.88
C LEU A 155 -0.37 -5.32 -19.60
N ILE A 156 -1.26 -5.04 -18.63
CA ILE A 156 -1.35 -5.74 -17.36
C ILE A 156 -2.50 -6.75 -17.39
N LEU A 157 -2.24 -7.96 -16.95
CA LEU A 157 -3.21 -9.06 -16.85
C LEU A 157 -3.88 -9.13 -15.48
N ALA A 158 -3.09 -8.91 -14.42
CA ALA A 158 -3.55 -8.86 -13.03
C ALA A 158 -2.72 -7.84 -12.23
N TYR A 159 -3.30 -7.32 -11.16
CA TYR A 159 -2.70 -6.30 -10.31
C TYR A 159 -3.09 -6.51 -8.86
N HIS A 160 -2.13 -6.41 -7.95
CA HIS A 160 -2.38 -6.38 -6.52
C HIS A 160 -1.40 -5.45 -5.81
N ASP A 161 -1.90 -4.64 -4.88
CA ASP A 161 -1.05 -3.82 -4.02
C ASP A 161 -0.19 -4.71 -3.11
N ARG A 162 1.06 -4.33 -2.86
CA ARG A 162 1.79 -4.87 -1.72
C ARG A 162 1.30 -4.17 -0.46
N SER A 163 0.73 -4.92 0.46
CA SER A 163 0.16 -4.42 1.70
C SER A 163 0.48 -5.35 2.87
N ASP A 164 -0.44 -5.58 3.78
CA ASP A 164 -0.26 -6.42 4.98
C ASP A 164 0.29 -7.81 4.63
N GLY A 165 1.36 -8.22 5.32
CA GLY A 165 2.06 -9.48 5.06
C GLY A 165 3.10 -9.43 3.93
N GLY A 166 3.25 -8.28 3.25
CA GLY A 166 4.29 -8.02 2.26
C GLY A 166 4.12 -8.79 0.95
N LEU A 167 5.22 -8.94 0.22
CA LEU A 167 5.25 -9.56 -1.10
C LEU A 167 4.74 -11.01 -1.09
N LEU A 168 5.04 -11.77 -0.04
CA LEU A 168 4.62 -13.17 0.04
C LEU A 168 3.09 -13.29 0.12
N ALA A 169 2.45 -12.50 0.97
CA ALA A 169 1.00 -12.48 1.10
C ALA A 169 0.34 -12.01 -0.21
N THR A 170 0.85 -10.92 -0.80
CA THR A 170 0.38 -10.39 -2.08
C THR A 170 0.35 -11.46 -3.18
N ILE A 171 1.47 -12.18 -3.36
CA ILE A 171 1.54 -13.23 -4.39
C ILE A 171 0.64 -14.42 -4.04
N ALA A 172 0.57 -14.82 -2.76
CA ALA A 172 -0.30 -15.91 -2.32
C ALA A 172 -1.78 -15.60 -2.60
N GLU A 173 -2.23 -14.38 -2.31
CA GLU A 173 -3.59 -13.92 -2.60
C GLU A 173 -3.88 -13.89 -4.11
N MET A 174 -2.93 -13.45 -4.92
CA MET A 174 -3.06 -13.52 -6.39
C MET A 174 -3.18 -14.97 -6.89
N MET A 175 -2.42 -15.89 -6.30
CA MET A 175 -2.49 -17.32 -6.61
C MET A 175 -3.84 -17.93 -6.20
N PHE A 176 -4.35 -17.60 -5.02
CA PHE A 176 -5.66 -18.05 -4.55
C PHE A 176 -6.78 -17.54 -5.44
N ALA A 177 -6.77 -16.24 -5.78
CA ALA A 177 -7.77 -15.65 -6.65
C ALA A 177 -7.79 -16.28 -8.05
N GLY A 178 -6.61 -16.56 -8.62
CA GLY A 178 -6.47 -17.13 -9.97
C GLY A 178 -6.50 -18.65 -10.05
N HIS A 179 -6.48 -19.37 -8.92
CA HIS A 179 -6.26 -20.82 -8.87
C HIS A 179 -5.02 -21.26 -9.67
N LEU A 180 -3.95 -20.47 -9.60
CA LEU A 180 -2.68 -20.71 -10.30
C LEU A 180 -1.52 -20.70 -9.30
N GLY A 181 -0.43 -21.40 -9.65
CA GLY A 181 0.83 -21.34 -8.92
C GLY A 181 1.77 -20.30 -9.49
N ALA A 182 2.70 -19.83 -8.67
CA ALA A 182 3.83 -19.01 -9.08
C ALA A 182 5.15 -19.68 -8.68
N SER A 183 6.22 -19.41 -9.44
CA SER A 183 7.58 -19.82 -9.10
C SER A 183 8.42 -18.58 -8.83
N LEU A 184 8.93 -18.49 -7.61
CA LEU A 184 9.77 -17.40 -7.16
C LEU A 184 11.22 -17.87 -7.08
N ASN A 185 12.13 -17.07 -7.60
CA ASN A 185 13.58 -17.33 -7.45
C ASN A 185 14.18 -16.15 -6.67
N ILE A 186 14.41 -16.38 -5.38
CA ILE A 186 14.92 -15.39 -4.46
C ILE A 186 16.34 -15.80 -4.06
N SER A 187 17.31 -14.91 -4.25
CA SER A 187 18.72 -15.13 -3.91
C SER A 187 19.12 -14.23 -2.74
N GLY A 188 19.93 -14.78 -1.83
CA GLY A 188 20.47 -14.03 -0.70
C GLY A 188 20.51 -14.84 0.60
N SER A 189 20.88 -14.17 1.69
CA SER A 189 20.81 -14.76 3.04
C SER A 189 19.37 -14.95 3.49
N ALA A 190 19.13 -15.77 4.49
CA ALA A 190 17.80 -15.96 5.09
C ALA A 190 17.20 -14.63 5.59
N GLU A 191 18.02 -13.78 6.21
CA GLU A 191 17.58 -12.45 6.66
C GLU A 191 17.15 -11.56 5.50
N LYS A 192 17.94 -11.48 4.43
CA LYS A 192 17.59 -10.69 3.24
C LYS A 192 16.32 -11.23 2.59
N THR A 193 16.18 -12.55 2.47
CA THR A 193 14.98 -13.19 1.95
C THR A 193 13.75 -12.86 2.80
N LEU A 194 13.86 -12.88 4.12
CA LEU A 194 12.78 -12.55 5.03
C LEU A 194 12.38 -11.08 4.86
N ARG A 195 13.34 -10.15 4.87
CA ARG A 195 13.04 -8.73 4.64
C ARG A 195 12.35 -8.49 3.31
N TYR A 196 12.86 -9.07 2.25
CA TYR A 196 12.30 -8.93 0.89
C TYR A 196 10.87 -9.45 0.79
N LEU A 197 10.55 -10.59 1.43
CA LEU A 197 9.24 -11.21 1.36
C LEU A 197 8.18 -10.56 2.26
N PHE A 198 8.59 -10.00 3.39
CA PHE A 198 7.65 -9.58 4.44
C PHE A 198 7.66 -8.08 4.74
N ASN A 199 8.48 -7.28 4.03
CA ASN A 199 8.33 -5.83 4.16
C ASN A 199 7.03 -5.38 3.49
N GLU A 200 6.42 -4.38 4.11
CA GLU A 200 5.16 -3.77 3.67
C GLU A 200 5.39 -2.38 3.05
N GLU A 201 6.57 -2.23 2.41
CA GLU A 201 6.86 -1.03 1.63
C GLU A 201 5.81 -0.83 0.53
N LEU A 202 5.51 0.41 0.20
CA LEU A 202 4.57 0.73 -0.87
C LEU A 202 4.99 0.10 -2.20
N GLY A 203 4.04 -0.42 -2.92
CA GLY A 203 4.29 -1.05 -4.21
C GLY A 203 3.14 -1.91 -4.70
N ALA A 204 3.35 -2.59 -5.82
CA ALA A 204 2.37 -3.49 -6.39
C ALA A 204 3.02 -4.64 -7.15
N VAL A 205 2.33 -5.76 -7.22
CA VAL A 205 2.67 -6.88 -8.09
C VAL A 205 1.76 -6.87 -9.31
N ILE A 206 2.34 -6.88 -10.49
CA ILE A 206 1.60 -6.95 -11.76
C ILE A 206 1.94 -8.22 -12.52
N GLN A 207 0.94 -8.85 -13.14
CA GLN A 207 1.15 -9.94 -14.08
C GLN A 207 1.20 -9.41 -15.49
N VAL A 208 2.22 -9.82 -16.26
CA VAL A 208 2.47 -9.39 -17.63
C VAL A 208 2.74 -10.62 -18.49
N ALA A 209 2.21 -10.66 -19.73
CA ALA A 209 2.56 -11.69 -20.72
C ALA A 209 4.03 -11.56 -21.13
N GLU A 210 4.74 -12.68 -21.28
CA GLU A 210 6.17 -12.66 -21.64
C GLU A 210 6.43 -11.94 -22.97
N SER A 211 5.52 -12.07 -23.92
CA SER A 211 5.57 -11.36 -25.21
C SER A 211 5.44 -9.84 -25.12
N GLN A 212 4.87 -9.32 -24.00
CA GLN A 212 4.68 -7.88 -23.80
C GLN A 212 5.73 -7.28 -22.86
N LEU A 213 6.64 -8.09 -22.31
CA LEU A 213 7.57 -7.67 -21.25
C LEU A 213 8.41 -6.47 -21.68
N SER A 214 9.02 -6.50 -22.88
CA SER A 214 9.84 -5.39 -23.38
C SER A 214 9.04 -4.08 -23.45
N LYS A 215 7.80 -4.14 -23.99
CA LYS A 215 6.95 -2.94 -24.09
C LYS A 215 6.58 -2.39 -22.71
N VAL A 216 6.34 -3.27 -21.74
CA VAL A 216 6.07 -2.86 -20.33
C VAL A 216 7.31 -2.19 -19.74
N GLN A 217 8.48 -2.79 -19.90
CA GLN A 217 9.76 -2.24 -19.44
C GLN A 217 10.02 -0.85 -20.04
N ASP A 218 9.94 -0.71 -21.35
CA ASP A 218 10.12 0.57 -22.05
C ASP A 218 9.17 1.65 -21.53
N LEU A 219 7.92 1.29 -21.21
CA LEU A 219 6.94 2.22 -20.69
C LEU A 219 7.21 2.57 -19.23
N MET A 220 7.65 1.62 -18.40
CA MET A 220 8.03 1.85 -17.01
C MET A 220 9.27 2.74 -16.94
N ASP A 221 10.29 2.48 -17.76
CA ASP A 221 11.52 3.29 -17.84
C ASP A 221 11.21 4.71 -18.32
N THR A 222 10.35 4.87 -19.34
CA THR A 222 9.91 6.17 -19.84
C THR A 222 9.18 6.99 -18.76
N ASN A 223 8.47 6.33 -17.86
CA ASN A 223 7.78 6.96 -16.74
C ASN A 223 8.61 6.97 -15.44
N GLU A 224 9.89 6.61 -15.47
CA GLU A 224 10.78 6.59 -14.31
C GLU A 224 10.28 5.71 -13.15
N MET A 225 9.51 4.66 -13.45
CA MET A 225 9.02 3.70 -12.45
C MET A 225 10.13 2.71 -12.08
N HIS A 226 10.31 2.45 -10.80
CA HIS A 226 11.20 1.38 -10.31
C HIS A 226 10.48 0.03 -10.29
N TRP A 227 11.14 -1.02 -10.80
CA TRP A 227 10.62 -2.38 -10.92
C TRP A 227 11.72 -3.44 -10.82
#